data_92fafacb72d51753d1a634670471471f
#
_entry.id   92fafacb72d51753d1a634670471471f
#
_cell.length_a   1.000
_cell.length_b   1.000
_cell.length_c   1.000
_cell.angle_alpha   90.00
_cell.angle_beta   90.00
_cell.angle_gamma   90.00
#
_symmetry.space_group_name_H-M   'P 1'
#
loop_
_entity.id
_entity.type
_entity.pdbx_description
1 polymer ?
#
loop_
_entity_poly.entity_id
_entity_poly.type
_entity_poly.pdbx_seq_one_letter_code
_entity_poly.pdbx_strand_id
1 'polypeptide(L)' 'MRMVDIIEKKRDGHELTTAEINFFVEGYTKGDIPDYQASALAMAIFFQDMTDRERADLTRAGRIWGYH' A
#
# COMPACT_ATOMS: atom_id res chain seq x y z
N MET A 1 -4.91 12.39 -2.33
CA MET A 1 -4.46 11.01 -2.58
C MET A 1 -5.60 10.06 -2.25
N ARG A 2 -5.89 9.12 -3.12
CA ARG A 2 -7.02 8.21 -2.94
C ARG A 2 -6.55 6.77 -3.12
N MET A 3 -7.17 5.85 -2.36
CA MET A 3 -6.83 4.43 -2.48
C MET A 3 -7.04 3.88 -3.88
N VAL A 4 -8.10 4.32 -4.55
CA VAL A 4 -8.38 3.88 -5.92
C VAL A 4 -7.20 4.21 -6.85
N ASP A 5 -6.63 5.39 -6.70
CA ASP A 5 -5.48 5.82 -7.52
C ASP A 5 -4.26 4.95 -7.25
N ILE A 6 -4.03 4.62 -5.99
CA ILE A 6 -2.90 3.77 -5.58
C ILE A 6 -3.07 2.36 -6.16
N ILE A 7 -4.27 1.81 -6.05
CA ILE A 7 -4.57 0.47 -6.55
C ILE A 7 -4.38 0.41 -8.07
N GLU A 8 -4.91 1.38 -8.79
CA GLU A 8 -4.80 1.44 -10.24
C GLU A 8 -3.34 1.60 -10.68
N LYS A 9 -2.60 2.45 -9.97
CA LYS A 9 -1.19 2.68 -10.28
C LYS A 9 -0.39 1.38 -10.16
N LYS A 10 -0.61 0.62 -9.09
CA LYS A 10 0.09 -0.65 -8.90
C LYS A 10 -0.38 -1.70 -9.89
N ARG A 11 -1.67 -1.76 -10.16
CA ARG A 11 -2.22 -2.70 -11.13
C ARG A 11 -1.62 -2.48 -12.53
N ASP A 12 -1.36 -1.21 -12.88
CA ASP A 12 -0.77 -0.86 -14.17
C ASP A 12 0.74 -1.09 -14.23
N GLY A 13 1.33 -1.60 -13.16
CA GLY A 13 2.75 -1.96 -13.12
C GLY A 13 3.67 -0.84 -12.67
N HIS A 14 3.13 0.26 -12.14
CA HIS A 14 3.95 1.37 -11.65
C HIS A 14 4.40 1.15 -10.22
N GLU A 15 5.55 1.74 -9.89
CA GLU A 15 6.06 1.70 -8.52
C GLU A 15 5.33 2.72 -7.65
N LEU A 16 4.97 2.31 -6.43
CA LEU A 16 4.36 3.21 -5.46
C LEU A 16 5.43 4.09 -4.80
N THR A 17 5.06 5.34 -4.50
CA THR A 17 5.96 6.23 -3.76
C THR A 17 5.89 5.95 -2.27
N THR A 18 6.89 6.44 -1.53
CA THR A 18 6.90 6.33 -0.07
C THR A 18 5.64 6.96 0.54
N ALA A 19 5.22 8.12 0.02
CA ALA A 19 4.01 8.79 0.51
C ALA A 19 2.76 7.95 0.28
N GLU A 20 2.68 7.26 -0.86
CA GLU A 20 1.54 6.39 -1.17
C GLU A 20 1.48 5.19 -0.24
N ILE A 21 2.62 4.57 0.04
CA ILE A 21 2.70 3.44 0.95
C ILE A 21 2.31 3.87 2.37
N ASN A 22 2.82 5.01 2.83
CA ASN A 22 2.46 5.55 4.14
C ASN A 22 0.97 5.86 4.23
N PHE A 23 0.40 6.43 3.18
CA PHE A 23 -1.03 6.71 3.12
C PHE A 23 -1.85 5.42 3.31
N PHE A 24 -1.46 4.36 2.62
CA PHE A 24 -2.15 3.08 2.74
C PHE A 24 -2.07 2.51 4.15
N VAL A 25 -0.86 2.41 4.69
CA VAL A 25 -0.66 1.78 6.01
C VAL A 25 -1.34 2.60 7.10
N GLU A 26 -1.19 3.91 7.07
CA GLU A 26 -1.83 4.79 8.04
C GLU A 26 -3.36 4.68 7.98
N GLY A 27 -3.91 4.77 6.77
CA GLY A 27 -5.36 4.70 6.60
C GLY A 27 -5.93 3.35 6.99
N TYR A 28 -5.24 2.27 6.67
CA TYR A 28 -5.69 0.93 7.04
C TYR A 28 -5.63 0.73 8.55
N THR A 29 -4.56 1.19 9.18
CA THR A 29 -4.39 1.07 10.64
C THR A 29 -5.46 1.85 11.39
N LYS A 30 -5.83 3.03 10.88
CA LYS A 30 -6.86 3.87 11.49
C LYS A 30 -8.29 3.41 11.19
N GLY A 31 -8.45 2.46 10.25
CA GLY A 31 -9.76 1.99 9.86
C GLY A 31 -10.44 2.84 8.79
N ASP A 32 -9.72 3.79 8.19
CA ASP A 32 -10.28 4.64 7.14
C ASP A 32 -10.35 3.91 5.79
N ILE A 33 -9.57 2.86 5.63
CA ILE A 33 -9.52 2.09 4.39
C ILE A 33 -10.22 0.75 4.61
N PRO A 34 -11.32 0.48 3.89
CA PRO A 34 -12.04 -0.79 4.03
C PRO A 34 -11.20 -2.00 3.60
N ASP A 35 -11.53 -3.14 4.16
CA ASP A 35 -10.82 -4.39 3.87
C ASP A 35 -10.82 -4.72 2.38
N TYR A 36 -11.93 -4.43 1.68
CA TYR A 36 -11.99 -4.76 0.25
C TYR A 36 -10.99 -3.96 -0.57
N GLN A 37 -10.71 -2.71 -0.17
CA GLN A 37 -9.69 -1.90 -0.85
C GLN A 37 -8.29 -2.40 -0.51
N ALA A 38 -8.06 -2.79 0.74
CA ALA A 38 -6.79 -3.37 1.13
C ALA A 38 -6.54 -4.68 0.37
N SER A 39 -7.57 -5.51 0.23
CA SER A 39 -7.47 -6.74 -0.54
C SER A 39 -7.19 -6.47 -2.02
N ALA A 40 -7.82 -5.46 -2.59
CA ALA A 40 -7.58 -5.09 -3.99
C ALA A 40 -6.13 -4.67 -4.21
N LEU A 41 -5.56 -3.90 -3.28
CA LEU A 41 -4.16 -3.52 -3.37
C LEU A 41 -3.24 -4.74 -3.21
N ALA A 42 -3.56 -5.62 -2.28
CA ALA A 42 -2.79 -6.85 -2.08
C ALA A 42 -2.78 -7.71 -3.34
N MET A 43 -3.92 -7.81 -4.03
CA MET A 43 -3.98 -8.55 -5.28
C MET A 43 -3.17 -7.89 -6.38
N ALA A 44 -3.21 -6.56 -6.47
CA ALA A 44 -2.40 -5.84 -7.44
C ALA A 44 -0.90 -6.07 -7.18
N ILE A 45 -0.48 -6.06 -5.92
CA ILE A 45 0.89 -6.35 -5.54
C ILE A 45 1.25 -7.79 -5.92
N PHE A 46 0.35 -8.72 -5.67
CA PHE A 46 0.59 -10.14 -6.00
C PHE A 46 0.89 -10.33 -7.49
N PHE A 47 0.14 -9.63 -8.36
CA PHE A 47 0.33 -9.77 -9.80
C PHE A 47 1.51 -8.98 -10.35
N GLN A 48 1.80 -7.82 -9.78
CA GLN A 48 2.83 -6.92 -10.30
C GLN A 48 4.12 -6.93 -9.50
N ASP A 49 4.07 -7.54 -8.30
CA ASP A 49 5.20 -7.59 -7.38
C ASP A 49 5.60 -6.17 -6.91
N MET A 50 6.59 -6.11 -6.04
CA MET A 50 7.09 -4.86 -5.47
C MET A 50 8.58 -4.76 -5.69
N THR A 51 9.06 -3.53 -5.87
CA THR A 51 10.50 -3.28 -5.86
C THR A 51 11.04 -3.42 -4.43
N ASP A 52 12.34 -3.58 -4.30
CA ASP A 52 12.97 -3.65 -2.98
C ASP A 52 12.70 -2.40 -2.16
N ARG A 53 12.66 -1.22 -2.82
CA ARG A 53 12.35 0.03 -2.15
C ARG A 53 10.92 0.03 -1.61
N GLU A 54 9.96 -0.44 -2.40
CA GLU A 54 8.58 -0.53 -1.95
C GLU A 54 8.44 -1.45 -0.74
N ARG A 55 9.13 -2.59 -0.76
CA ARG A 55 9.11 -3.53 0.37
C ARG A 55 9.68 -2.90 1.63
N ALA A 56 10.81 -2.18 1.49
CA ALA A 56 11.43 -1.51 2.63
C ALA A 56 10.52 -0.44 3.20
N ASP A 57 9.88 0.35 2.34
CA ASP A 57 8.96 1.40 2.76
C ASP A 57 7.75 0.81 3.46
N LEU A 58 7.19 -0.28 2.94
CA LEU A 58 6.03 -0.93 3.54
C LEU A 58 6.37 -1.48 4.93
N THR A 59 7.53 -2.12 5.06
CA THR A 59 7.98 -2.65 6.34
C THR A 59 8.17 -1.54 7.38
N ARG A 60 8.79 -0.44 6.96
CA ARG A 60 9.01 0.69 7.85
C ARG A 60 7.69 1.33 8.26
N ALA A 61 6.78 1.53 7.32
CA ALA A 61 5.47 2.11 7.62
C ALA A 61 4.68 1.23 8.57
N GLY A 62 4.72 -0.08 8.38
CA GLY A 62 4.06 -1.02 9.27
C GLY A 62 4.56 -0.93 10.70
N ARG A 63 5.86 -0.75 10.89
CA ARG A 63 6.44 -0.58 12.23
C ARG A 63 6.02 0.72 12.88
N ILE A 64 5.99 1.81 12.09
CA ILE A 64 5.60 3.13 12.61
C ILE A 64 4.13 3.16 12.97
N TRP A 65 3.26 2.52 12.18
CA TRP A 65 1.81 2.64 12.31
C TRP A 65 1.16 1.50 13.07
N GLY A 66 1.94 0.77 13.86
CA GLY A 66 1.35 -0.13 14.83
C GLY A 66 1.39 -1.61 14.50
N TYR A 67 2.07 -1.99 13.46
CA TYR A 67 2.28 -3.40 13.16
C TYR A 67 3.45 -3.91 14.01
N HIS A 68 3.22 -4.98 14.71
CA HIS A 68 4.22 -5.58 15.57
C HIS A 68 4.48 -7.02 15.20
#